data_8a9055d6e697ff8a92db9d720d3a9a36
#
_entry.id   8a9055d6e697ff8a92db9d720d3a9a36
#
_cell.length_a   1.000
_cell.length_b   1.000
_cell.length_c   1.000
_cell.angle_alpha   90.00
_cell.angle_beta   90.00
_cell.angle_gamma   90.00
#
_symmetry.space_group_name_H-M   'P 1'
#
loop_
_entity.id
_entity.type
_entity.pdbx_description
1 polymer ?
#
loop_
_entity_poly.entity_id
_entity_poly.type
_entity_poly.pdbx_seq_one_letter_code
_entity_poly.pdbx_strand_id
1 'polypeptide(L)'
;FQRLRPGQDYDVRMGAKLAAHQRGLLIEEGLLCGVGETPADVAESISVMRLTDADQVRVMNFIPQHGTPMENRTPPDSIKELLISAVMRLAFPDRLIPASLDVDGLIGLRRRLDARANVVTSLVLPGGGLAGVAQHSLDIEEGNRTSTRVMSVLETIGLRPASVKEYIKWIQHRKKSVEENRSGEKIAC
;
A
#
# COMPACT_ATOMS: atom_id res chain seq x y z
N PHE A 1 17.47 -1.03 -3.34
CA PHE A 1 17.17 -0.52 -2.01
C PHE A 1 18.23 0.46 -1.52
N GLN A 2 19.49 0.06 -1.37
CA GLN A 2 20.58 0.90 -0.81
C GLN A 2 20.78 2.23 -1.53
N ARG A 3 20.64 2.26 -2.88
CA ARG A 3 20.74 3.49 -3.66
C ARG A 3 19.66 4.53 -3.34
N LEU A 4 18.46 4.08 -3.01
CA LEU A 4 17.33 4.95 -2.71
C LEU A 4 17.19 5.28 -1.22
N ARG A 5 17.83 4.48 -0.37
CA ARG A 5 17.82 4.62 1.09
C ARG A 5 19.23 4.47 1.66
N PRO A 6 20.09 5.44 1.39
CA PRO A 6 21.46 5.40 1.90
C PRO A 6 21.47 5.36 3.43
N GLY A 7 22.35 4.55 3.99
CA GLY A 7 22.45 4.36 5.43
C GLY A 7 21.42 3.42 6.07
N GLN A 8 20.54 2.80 5.26
CA GLN A 8 19.62 1.77 5.75
C GLN A 8 20.07 0.39 5.25
N ASP A 9 20.08 -0.57 6.15
CA ASP A 9 20.34 -1.97 5.83
C ASP A 9 19.02 -2.68 5.49
N TYR A 10 19.00 -3.37 4.35
CA TYR A 10 17.81 -4.08 3.89
C TYR A 10 17.49 -5.28 4.78
N ASP A 11 18.49 -6.06 5.16
CA ASP A 11 18.32 -7.29 5.93
C ASP A 11 17.85 -6.98 7.37
N VAL A 12 18.40 -5.92 7.97
CA VAL A 12 17.93 -5.41 9.27
C VAL A 12 16.46 -5.00 9.20
N ARG A 13 16.08 -4.28 8.12
CA ARG A 13 14.69 -3.86 7.91
C ARG A 13 13.76 -5.07 7.74
N MET A 14 14.14 -6.04 6.93
CA MET A 14 13.35 -7.26 6.71
C MET A 14 13.27 -8.11 7.98
N GLY A 15 14.39 -8.26 8.70
CA GLY A 15 14.43 -8.94 9.98
C GLY A 15 13.48 -8.32 11.02
N ALA A 16 13.42 -7.00 11.09
CA ALA A 16 12.47 -6.30 11.97
C ALA A 16 11.01 -6.57 11.60
N LYS A 17 10.66 -6.59 10.30
CA LYS A 17 9.30 -6.94 9.84
C LYS A 17 8.94 -8.38 10.19
N LEU A 18 9.81 -9.32 9.90
CA LEU A 18 9.59 -10.73 10.24
C LEU A 18 9.44 -10.93 11.75
N ALA A 19 10.26 -10.27 12.56
CA ALA A 19 10.14 -10.29 14.02
C ALA A 19 8.80 -9.69 14.51
N ALA A 20 8.29 -8.64 13.87
CA ALA A 20 6.98 -8.06 14.17
C ALA A 20 5.86 -9.03 13.80
N HIS A 21 5.94 -9.63 12.61
CA HIS A 21 4.97 -10.62 12.13
C HIS A 21 4.93 -11.85 13.05
N GLN A 22 6.09 -12.34 13.47
CA GLN A 22 6.21 -13.44 14.43
C GLN A 22 5.59 -13.11 15.82
N ARG A 23 5.43 -11.83 16.15
CA ARG A 23 4.76 -11.38 17.38
C ARG A 23 3.26 -11.13 17.19
N GLY A 24 2.70 -11.52 16.06
CA GLY A 24 1.27 -11.39 15.74
C GLY A 24 0.86 -10.00 15.27
N LEU A 25 1.82 -9.14 14.87
CA LEU A 25 1.51 -7.89 14.20
C LEU A 25 1.23 -8.15 12.71
N LEU A 26 0.26 -7.45 12.17
CA LEU A 26 0.05 -7.39 10.72
C LEU A 26 1.13 -6.53 10.09
N ILE A 27 1.66 -6.97 8.96
CA ILE A 27 2.75 -6.28 8.29
C ILE A 27 2.37 -5.80 6.89
N GLU A 28 2.96 -4.69 6.51
CA GLU A 28 2.87 -4.15 5.16
C GLU A 28 4.22 -4.27 4.45
N GLU A 29 4.18 -4.66 3.17
CA GLU A 29 5.31 -4.56 2.26
C GLU A 29 4.87 -3.89 0.96
N GLY A 30 5.79 -3.16 0.32
CA GLY A 30 5.45 -2.42 -0.88
C GLY A 30 6.64 -2.10 -1.76
N LEU A 31 6.32 -1.71 -2.99
CA LEU A 31 7.29 -1.23 -3.95
C LEU A 31 6.96 0.20 -4.39
N LEU A 32 8.01 0.92 -4.78
CA LEU A 32 7.92 2.23 -5.39
C LEU A 32 8.22 2.06 -6.89
N CYS A 33 7.26 2.43 -7.75
CA CYS A 33 7.45 2.40 -9.20
C CYS A 33 7.84 3.78 -9.75
N GLY A 34 8.56 3.78 -10.87
CA GLY A 34 9.08 5.00 -11.51
C GLY A 34 10.49 5.40 -11.05
N VAL A 35 11.19 4.55 -10.32
CA VAL A 35 12.57 4.77 -9.86
C VAL A 35 13.61 4.08 -10.74
N GLY A 36 13.20 3.44 -11.83
CA GLY A 36 14.06 2.76 -12.80
C GLY A 36 14.00 1.24 -12.72
N GLU A 37 13.00 0.73 -12.03
CA GLU A 37 12.73 -0.69 -11.91
C GLU A 37 12.27 -1.30 -13.24
N THR A 38 12.68 -2.54 -13.47
CA THR A 38 12.27 -3.40 -14.57
C THR A 38 11.04 -4.25 -14.18
N PRO A 39 10.34 -4.89 -15.14
CA PRO A 39 9.33 -5.88 -14.80
C PRO A 39 9.83 -7.03 -13.93
N ALA A 40 11.11 -7.42 -14.07
CA ALA A 40 11.74 -8.45 -13.24
C ALA A 40 11.87 -7.97 -11.78
N ASP A 41 12.28 -6.72 -11.54
CA ASP A 41 12.36 -6.14 -10.19
C ASP A 41 10.98 -6.07 -9.52
N VAL A 42 9.92 -5.79 -10.30
CA VAL A 42 8.54 -5.80 -9.80
C VAL A 42 8.13 -7.23 -9.42
N ALA A 43 8.42 -8.23 -10.24
CA ALA A 43 8.12 -9.63 -9.96
C ALA A 43 8.87 -10.14 -8.73
N GLU A 44 10.14 -9.77 -8.57
CA GLU A 44 10.93 -10.08 -7.38
C GLU A 44 10.33 -9.44 -6.12
N SER A 45 9.95 -8.16 -6.20
CA SER A 45 9.29 -7.46 -5.09
C SER A 45 7.99 -8.15 -4.67
N ILE A 46 7.17 -8.61 -5.63
CA ILE A 46 5.94 -9.38 -5.37
C ILE A 46 6.28 -10.72 -4.71
N SER A 47 7.36 -11.36 -5.13
CA SER A 47 7.83 -12.61 -4.51
C SER A 47 8.27 -12.40 -3.06
N VAL A 48 8.96 -11.30 -2.76
CA VAL A 48 9.31 -10.92 -1.38
C VAL A 48 8.06 -10.68 -0.53
N MET A 49 7.04 -9.98 -1.06
CA MET A 49 5.77 -9.79 -0.36
C MET A 49 5.09 -11.12 -0.02
N ARG A 50 5.21 -12.11 -0.90
CA ARG A 50 4.68 -13.47 -0.67
C ARG A 50 5.48 -14.23 0.38
N LEU A 51 6.82 -14.20 0.29
CA LEU A 51 7.70 -14.86 1.26
C LEU A 51 7.55 -14.30 2.68
N THR A 52 7.29 -13.02 2.80
CA THR A 52 7.04 -12.38 4.11
C THR A 52 5.60 -12.54 4.59
N ASP A 53 4.74 -13.19 3.81
CA ASP A 53 3.29 -13.32 4.07
C ASP A 53 2.62 -11.98 4.42
N ALA A 54 2.99 -10.91 3.72
CA ALA A 54 2.52 -9.55 3.99
C ALA A 54 0.98 -9.47 3.97
N ASP A 55 0.41 -8.84 4.98
CA ASP A 55 -1.04 -8.66 5.13
C ASP A 55 -1.58 -7.55 4.26
N GLN A 56 -0.77 -6.54 4.04
CA GLN A 56 -1.04 -5.45 3.11
C GLN A 56 0.11 -5.36 2.12
N VAL A 57 -0.22 -5.33 0.83
CA VAL A 57 0.75 -5.19 -0.27
C VAL A 57 0.47 -3.91 -1.04
N ARG A 58 1.51 -3.13 -1.27
CA ARG A 58 1.37 -1.78 -1.82
C ARG A 58 2.25 -1.54 -3.03
N VAL A 59 1.72 -0.84 -4.01
CA VAL A 59 2.50 -0.12 -5.02
C VAL A 59 2.23 1.38 -4.90
N MET A 60 3.26 2.18 -5.09
CA MET A 60 3.17 3.64 -5.08
C MET A 60 3.98 4.21 -6.24
N ASN A 61 3.45 5.25 -6.88
CA ASN A 61 4.22 6.02 -7.84
C ASN A 61 5.26 6.89 -7.13
N PHE A 62 6.45 6.93 -7.71
CA PHE A 62 7.46 7.88 -7.30
C PHE A 62 7.04 9.30 -7.72
N ILE A 63 7.10 10.22 -6.79
CA ILE A 63 6.86 11.64 -7.03
C ILE A 63 8.15 12.40 -6.69
N PRO A 64 8.75 13.08 -7.69
CA PRO A 64 9.94 13.90 -7.47
C PRO A 64 9.68 14.97 -6.42
N GLN A 65 10.62 15.16 -5.51
CA GLN A 65 10.56 16.18 -4.48
C GLN A 65 11.70 17.18 -4.68
N HIS A 66 11.39 18.45 -4.60
CA HIS A 66 12.40 19.52 -4.69
C HIS A 66 13.48 19.35 -3.62
N GLY A 67 14.72 19.66 -3.98
CA GLY A 67 15.88 19.51 -3.09
C GLY A 67 16.37 18.07 -2.89
N THR A 68 15.83 17.10 -3.63
CA THR A 68 16.29 15.71 -3.59
C THR A 68 17.12 15.33 -4.81
N PRO A 69 17.99 14.30 -4.72
CA PRO A 69 18.78 13.85 -5.87
C PRO A 69 17.94 13.40 -7.09
N MET A 70 16.65 13.20 -6.91
CA MET A 70 15.73 12.74 -7.96
C MET A 70 14.68 13.79 -8.34
N GLU A 71 14.85 15.06 -7.97
CA GLU A 71 13.89 16.13 -8.21
C GLU A 71 13.57 16.35 -9.71
N ASN A 72 14.53 16.10 -10.60
CA ASN A 72 14.37 16.28 -12.04
C ASN A 72 13.89 15.01 -12.76
N ARG A 73 13.48 13.97 -12.02
CA ARG A 73 13.00 12.74 -12.65
C ARG A 73 11.55 12.91 -13.10
N THR A 74 11.25 12.45 -14.29
CA THR A 74 9.87 12.42 -14.79
C THR A 74 9.06 11.42 -13.96
N PRO A 75 7.91 11.81 -13.37
CA PRO A 75 7.00 10.88 -12.72
C PRO A 75 6.56 9.78 -13.69
N PRO A 76 6.36 8.55 -13.23
CA PRO A 76 5.83 7.48 -14.08
C PRO A 76 4.38 7.77 -14.44
N ASP A 77 3.93 7.15 -15.55
CA ASP A 77 2.51 7.12 -15.88
C ASP A 77 1.73 6.35 -14.80
N SER A 78 0.59 6.87 -14.39
CA SER A 78 -0.31 6.23 -13.43
C SER A 78 -0.78 4.84 -13.90
N ILE A 79 -0.81 4.56 -15.20
CA ILE A 79 -1.17 3.25 -15.76
C ILE A 79 -0.23 2.16 -15.23
N LYS A 80 1.06 2.44 -15.06
CA LYS A 80 2.02 1.47 -14.52
C LYS A 80 1.66 1.05 -13.09
N GLU A 81 1.33 2.00 -12.22
CA GLU A 81 0.87 1.73 -10.85
C GLU A 81 -0.40 0.87 -10.86
N LEU A 82 -1.38 1.24 -11.70
CA LEU A 82 -2.66 0.53 -11.79
C LEU A 82 -2.48 -0.91 -12.30
N LEU A 83 -1.62 -1.12 -13.28
CA LEU A 83 -1.30 -2.46 -13.80
C LEU A 83 -0.65 -3.32 -12.71
N ILE A 84 0.33 -2.79 -12.00
CA ILE A 84 0.99 -3.49 -10.89
C ILE A 84 -0.03 -3.81 -9.79
N SER A 85 -0.92 -2.88 -9.43
CA SER A 85 -1.99 -3.10 -8.46
C SER A 85 -2.93 -4.25 -8.89
N ALA A 86 -3.31 -4.30 -10.16
CA ALA A 86 -4.14 -5.39 -10.70
C ALA A 86 -3.41 -6.74 -10.65
N VAL A 87 -2.12 -6.78 -10.99
CA VAL A 87 -1.27 -7.98 -10.87
C VAL A 87 -1.16 -8.41 -9.40
N MET A 88 -0.96 -7.46 -8.49
CA MET A 88 -0.96 -7.75 -7.04
C MET A 88 -2.28 -8.38 -6.60
N ARG A 89 -3.43 -7.92 -7.09
CA ARG A 89 -4.73 -8.53 -6.75
C ARG A 89 -4.83 -9.98 -7.21
N LEU A 90 -4.28 -10.32 -8.37
CA LEU A 90 -4.22 -11.72 -8.83
C LEU A 90 -3.27 -12.57 -7.97
N ALA A 91 -2.13 -11.99 -7.58
CA ALA A 91 -1.15 -12.67 -6.74
C ALA A 91 -1.59 -12.80 -5.26
N PHE A 92 -2.40 -11.86 -4.78
CA PHE A 92 -2.84 -11.73 -3.38
C PHE A 92 -4.35 -11.48 -3.29
N PRO A 93 -5.19 -12.49 -3.53
CA PRO A 93 -6.64 -12.30 -3.64
C PRO A 93 -7.31 -11.84 -2.33
N ASP A 94 -6.71 -12.13 -1.17
CA ASP A 94 -7.23 -11.89 0.17
C ASP A 94 -6.50 -10.80 0.96
N ARG A 95 -5.48 -10.15 0.37
CA ARG A 95 -4.69 -9.11 1.04
C ARG A 95 -5.30 -7.72 0.88
N LEU A 96 -4.91 -6.81 1.77
CA LEU A 96 -5.20 -5.39 1.58
C LEU A 96 -4.30 -4.79 0.51
N ILE A 97 -4.90 -4.06 -0.42
CA ILE A 97 -4.20 -3.30 -1.45
C ILE A 97 -4.69 -1.86 -1.36
N PRO A 98 -3.82 -0.92 -0.95
CA PRO A 98 -4.21 0.46 -0.76
C PRO A 98 -4.57 1.21 -2.04
N ALA A 99 -5.65 1.99 -1.98
CA ALA A 99 -5.92 3.13 -2.81
C ALA A 99 -5.53 4.38 -2.02
N SER A 100 -4.29 4.85 -2.19
CA SER A 100 -3.80 6.03 -1.48
C SER A 100 -4.36 7.30 -2.10
N LEU A 101 -4.76 8.24 -1.24
CA LEU A 101 -5.22 9.58 -1.65
C LEU A 101 -4.08 10.59 -1.68
N ASP A 102 -2.83 10.18 -1.42
CA ASP A 102 -1.69 11.09 -1.25
C ASP A 102 -1.31 11.85 -2.52
N VAL A 103 -1.47 11.23 -3.68
CA VAL A 103 -0.99 11.79 -4.96
C VAL A 103 -2.10 12.47 -5.74
N ASP A 104 -3.19 11.77 -6.00
CA ASP A 104 -4.26 12.22 -6.91
C ASP A 104 -5.58 12.49 -6.19
N GLY A 105 -5.60 12.40 -4.85
CA GLY A 105 -6.80 12.59 -4.06
C GLY A 105 -7.95 11.68 -4.53
N LEU A 106 -9.15 12.24 -4.59
CA LEU A 106 -10.35 11.50 -5.02
C LEU A 106 -10.36 11.19 -6.54
N ILE A 107 -9.62 11.96 -7.34
CA ILE A 107 -9.57 11.76 -8.80
C ILE A 107 -8.94 10.39 -9.11
N GLY A 108 -7.87 10.02 -8.41
CA GLY A 108 -7.20 8.74 -8.56
C GLY A 108 -7.89 7.58 -7.87
N LEU A 109 -8.74 7.85 -6.88
CA LEU A 109 -9.39 6.82 -6.07
C LEU A 109 -10.15 5.79 -6.91
N ARG A 110 -11.00 6.25 -7.81
CA ARG A 110 -11.82 5.37 -8.66
C ARG A 110 -10.94 4.43 -9.49
N ARG A 111 -9.92 4.95 -10.15
CA ARG A 111 -9.00 4.14 -10.98
C ARG A 111 -8.31 3.04 -10.17
N ARG A 112 -7.88 3.36 -8.94
CA ARG A 112 -7.25 2.39 -8.05
C ARG A 112 -8.25 1.31 -7.57
N LEU A 113 -9.49 1.68 -7.30
CA LEU A 113 -10.55 0.73 -6.98
C LEU A 113 -10.90 -0.16 -8.19
N ASP A 114 -10.95 0.39 -9.40
CA ASP A 114 -11.11 -0.37 -10.65
C ASP A 114 -9.94 -1.34 -10.87
N ALA A 115 -8.70 -0.95 -10.50
CA ALA A 115 -7.52 -1.81 -10.46
C ALA A 115 -7.49 -2.78 -9.26
N ARG A 116 -8.63 -2.90 -8.54
CA ARG A 116 -8.85 -3.85 -7.44
C ARG A 116 -8.12 -3.56 -6.14
N ALA A 117 -7.73 -2.31 -5.90
CA ALA A 117 -7.46 -1.85 -4.54
C ALA A 117 -8.72 -2.01 -3.67
N ASN A 118 -8.56 -2.27 -2.37
CA ASN A 118 -9.68 -2.57 -1.47
C ASN A 118 -9.56 -1.92 -0.08
N VAL A 119 -8.59 -1.05 0.12
CA VAL A 119 -8.51 -0.21 1.33
C VAL A 119 -8.12 1.20 0.95
N VAL A 120 -8.87 2.18 1.43
CA VAL A 120 -8.56 3.60 1.20
C VAL A 120 -7.65 4.09 2.31
N THR A 121 -6.53 4.72 1.93
CA THR A 121 -5.54 5.25 2.86
C THR A 121 -5.34 6.75 2.67
N SER A 122 -4.62 7.38 3.61
CA SER A 122 -4.34 8.82 3.60
C SER A 122 -5.58 9.69 3.74
N LEU A 123 -6.55 9.20 4.51
CA LEU A 123 -7.72 9.97 4.93
C LEU A 123 -7.29 11.06 5.92
N VAL A 124 -7.93 12.21 5.84
CA VAL A 124 -7.75 13.33 6.78
C VAL A 124 -9.05 13.64 7.51
N LEU A 125 -8.91 14.10 8.76
CA LEU A 125 -10.05 14.56 9.53
C LEU A 125 -10.51 15.93 8.99
N PRO A 126 -11.82 16.13 8.81
CA PRO A 126 -12.36 17.43 8.44
C PRO A 126 -11.95 18.52 9.46
N GLY A 127 -11.38 19.63 8.97
CA GLY A 127 -10.97 20.75 9.83
C GLY A 127 -9.77 20.45 10.74
N GLY A 128 -9.09 19.33 10.57
CA GLY A 128 -7.99 18.90 11.46
C GLY A 128 -6.67 19.61 11.26
N GLY A 129 -6.53 20.50 10.28
CA GLY A 129 -5.31 21.27 10.04
C GLY A 129 -4.06 20.41 9.73
N LEU A 130 -4.23 19.16 9.35
CA LEU A 130 -3.16 18.24 8.98
C LEU A 130 -2.66 18.54 7.57
N ALA A 131 -2.19 19.76 7.36
CA ALA A 131 -1.49 20.14 6.13
C ALA A 131 -0.13 19.42 6.09
N GLY A 132 0.25 18.89 4.93
CA GLY A 132 1.62 18.52 4.63
C GLY A 132 2.00 17.05 4.84
N VAL A 133 1.08 16.15 5.04
CA VAL A 133 1.39 14.70 5.08
C VAL A 133 1.69 14.15 3.70
N ALA A 134 1.06 14.69 2.67
CA ALA A 134 1.39 14.42 1.28
C ALA A 134 1.68 15.74 0.58
N GLN A 135 2.89 15.89 0.18
CA GLN A 135 3.35 17.10 -0.43
C GLN A 135 3.09 17.10 -1.91
N HIS A 136 1.90 17.37 -2.26
CA HIS A 136 1.59 17.75 -3.60
C HIS A 136 0.89 19.08 -3.60
N SER A 137 0.92 19.72 -4.77
CA SER A 137 0.21 20.93 -5.17
C SER A 137 -1.30 20.95 -4.84
N LEU A 138 -1.84 19.84 -4.35
CA LEU A 138 -3.19 19.75 -3.81
C LEU A 138 -3.14 20.01 -2.33
N ASP A 139 -3.72 21.10 -1.88
CA ASP A 139 -4.08 21.34 -0.50
C ASP A 139 -4.94 20.17 0.01
N ILE A 140 -4.68 19.70 1.23
CA ILE A 140 -5.45 18.61 1.84
C ILE A 140 -6.94 18.94 1.86
N GLU A 141 -7.32 20.20 2.08
CA GLU A 141 -8.70 20.67 2.05
C GLU A 141 -9.25 20.72 0.62
N GLU A 142 -8.48 21.16 -0.35
CA GLU A 142 -8.86 21.12 -1.77
C GLU A 142 -8.94 19.69 -2.31
N GLY A 143 -8.06 18.80 -1.85
CA GLY A 143 -8.11 17.38 -2.19
C GLY A 143 -9.30 16.64 -1.60
N ASN A 144 -10.06 17.25 -0.69
CA ASN A 144 -11.26 16.69 -0.06
C ASN A 144 -11.10 15.24 0.45
N ARG A 145 -9.93 14.89 0.99
CA ARG A 145 -9.57 13.53 1.41
C ARG A 145 -10.24 13.08 2.71
N THR A 146 -11.48 13.50 2.92
CA THR A 146 -12.26 13.13 4.09
C THR A 146 -13.05 11.85 3.86
N SER A 147 -13.38 11.14 4.94
CA SER A 147 -14.24 9.95 4.88
C SER A 147 -15.58 10.23 4.20
N THR A 148 -16.20 11.37 4.47
CA THR A 148 -17.48 11.76 3.85
C THR A 148 -17.38 11.85 2.32
N ARG A 149 -16.29 12.46 1.80
CA ARG A 149 -16.09 12.56 0.35
C ARG A 149 -15.76 11.21 -0.29
N VAL A 150 -14.99 10.39 0.40
CA VAL A 150 -14.72 9.00 -0.05
C VAL A 150 -16.00 8.19 -0.12
N MET A 151 -16.88 8.30 0.89
CA MET A 151 -18.17 7.62 0.90
C MET A 151 -19.00 7.95 -0.34
N SER A 152 -19.10 9.23 -0.70
CA SER A 152 -19.82 9.66 -1.90
C SER A 152 -19.26 9.04 -3.18
N VAL A 153 -17.93 8.89 -3.28
CA VAL A 153 -17.31 8.20 -4.42
C VAL A 153 -17.66 6.71 -4.43
N LEU A 154 -17.59 6.03 -3.29
CA LEU A 154 -17.93 4.61 -3.19
C LEU A 154 -19.38 4.35 -3.62
N GLU A 155 -20.32 5.16 -3.16
CA GLU A 155 -21.73 5.06 -3.53
C GLU A 155 -21.95 5.17 -5.06
N THR A 156 -21.26 6.10 -5.73
CA THR A 156 -21.39 6.27 -7.20
C THR A 156 -20.93 5.06 -8.00
N ILE A 157 -20.12 4.19 -7.42
CA ILE A 157 -19.59 2.97 -8.08
C ILE A 157 -20.16 1.69 -7.48
N GLY A 158 -21.20 1.80 -6.66
CA GLY A 158 -21.89 0.66 -6.06
C GLY A 158 -21.07 -0.08 -4.99
N LEU A 159 -20.08 0.57 -4.40
CA LEU A 159 -19.28 0.03 -3.31
C LEU A 159 -19.75 0.60 -1.96
N ARG A 160 -19.47 -0.14 -0.90
CA ARG A 160 -19.65 0.30 0.48
C ARG A 160 -18.39 0.00 1.29
N PRO A 161 -18.12 0.75 2.36
CA PRO A 161 -17.07 0.38 3.30
C PRO A 161 -17.43 -0.94 4.00
N ALA A 162 -16.42 -1.69 4.35
CA ALA A 162 -16.58 -2.83 5.26
C ALA A 162 -17.07 -2.33 6.62
N SER A 163 -17.97 -3.08 7.24
CA SER A 163 -18.32 -2.85 8.64
C SER A 163 -17.14 -3.20 9.55
N VAL A 164 -17.12 -2.66 10.75
CA VAL A 164 -16.13 -3.00 11.78
C VAL A 164 -16.07 -4.51 12.02
N LYS A 165 -17.22 -5.18 12.02
CA LYS A 165 -17.31 -6.65 12.20
C LYS A 165 -16.63 -7.42 11.05
N GLU A 166 -16.83 -7.00 9.81
CA GLU A 166 -16.21 -7.59 8.63
C GLU A 166 -14.68 -7.41 8.67
N TYR A 167 -14.23 -6.22 9.03
CA TYR A 167 -12.80 -5.94 9.15
C TYR A 167 -12.12 -6.71 10.29
N ILE A 168 -12.75 -6.78 11.46
CA ILE A 168 -12.26 -7.60 12.59
C ILE A 168 -12.18 -9.08 12.19
N LYS A 169 -13.19 -9.60 11.48
CA LYS A 169 -13.18 -10.99 10.98
C LYS A 169 -11.99 -11.24 10.06
N TRP A 170 -11.69 -10.30 9.16
CA TRP A 170 -10.52 -10.41 8.30
C TRP A 170 -9.21 -10.41 9.11
N ILE A 171 -9.05 -9.50 10.09
CA ILE A 171 -7.88 -9.48 10.99
C ILE A 171 -7.70 -10.83 11.70
N GLN A 172 -8.77 -11.36 12.27
CA GLN A 172 -8.74 -12.64 12.97
C GLN A 172 -8.34 -13.80 12.06
N HIS A 173 -8.87 -13.81 10.84
CA HIS A 173 -8.51 -14.81 9.83
C HIS A 173 -7.01 -14.72 9.49
N ARG A 174 -6.49 -13.51 9.26
CA ARG A 174 -5.07 -13.32 8.97
C ARG A 174 -4.16 -13.78 10.11
N LYS A 175 -4.47 -13.40 11.34
CA LYS A 175 -3.70 -13.82 12.52
C LYS A 175 -3.69 -15.35 12.69
N LYS A 176 -4.82 -16.00 12.48
CA LYS A 176 -4.91 -17.46 12.54
C LYS A 176 -4.07 -18.12 11.46
N SER A 177 -4.10 -17.65 10.23
CA SER A 177 -3.28 -18.14 9.13
C SER A 177 -1.77 -18.06 9.44
N VAL A 178 -1.33 -16.95 10.05
CA VAL A 178 0.07 -16.78 10.49
C VAL A 178 0.45 -17.80 11.57
N GLU A 179 -0.42 -18.05 12.53
CA GLU A 179 -0.19 -19.03 13.60
C GLU A 179 -0.11 -20.46 13.06
N GLU A 180 -0.98 -20.82 12.12
CA GLU A 180 -0.99 -22.13 11.46
C GLU A 180 0.29 -22.36 10.64
N ASN A 181 0.74 -21.38 9.86
CA ASN A 181 1.99 -21.45 9.11
C ASN A 181 3.20 -21.66 10.03
N ARG A 182 3.24 -20.95 11.17
CA ARG A 182 4.30 -21.13 12.20
C ARG A 182 4.31 -22.51 12.84
N SER A 183 3.14 -23.09 13.03
CA SER A 183 3.01 -24.44 13.61
C SER A 183 3.43 -25.53 12.62
N GLY A 184 3.15 -25.32 11.31
CA GLY A 184 3.55 -26.21 10.23
C GLY A 184 5.06 -26.24 10.00
N GLU A 185 5.74 -25.10 10.10
CA GLU A 185 7.21 -25.03 9.99
C GLU A 185 7.95 -25.73 11.14
N LYS A 186 7.36 -25.75 12.34
CA LYS A 186 7.92 -26.47 13.51
C LYS A 186 7.83 -27.99 13.43
N ILE A 187 6.98 -28.52 12.54
CA ILE A 187 6.81 -29.97 12.36
C ILE A 187 7.72 -30.50 11.24
N ALA A 188 8.25 -29.62 10.40
CA ALA A 188 9.10 -29.97 9.26
C ALA A 188 10.62 -29.92 9.57
N CYS A 189 11.02 -29.62 10.78
CA CYS A 189 12.39 -29.75 11.34
C CYS A 189 12.44 -30.92 12.29
#